data_5f2c54222715313eb075c73224fb095f
#
_entry.id   5f2c54222715313eb075c73224fb095f
#
_cell.length_a   1.000
_cell.length_b   1.000
_cell.length_c   1.000
_cell.angle_alpha   90.00
_cell.angle_beta   90.00
_cell.angle_gamma   90.00
#
_symmetry.space_group_name_H-M   'P 1'
#
loop_
_entity.id
_entity.type
_entity.pdbx_description
1 polymer ?
#
loop_
_entity_poly.entity_id
_entity_poly.type
_entity_poly.pdbx_seq_one_letter_code
_entity_poly.pdbx_strand_id
1 'polypeptide(L)'
;MKINFKPNPNPVSDSERAAKLAEGGFGKYYTDNMIVAEWSEKDGWGDANLVPYAPLSLDPATSVLHYGQEIFEGLKAYSQPDGGVSLFRPEANAERFVRSAERIALPVLPVSDFVNTVKELVKHEAKWVPQKVGEALYIR
;
A
#
# COMPACT_ATOMS: atom_id res chain seq x y z
N MET A 1 10.94 3.01 10.94
CA MET A 1 9.70 2.29 11.35
C MET A 1 9.92 0.80 11.21
N LYS A 2 9.56 0.01 12.22
CA LYS A 2 9.57 -1.47 12.17
C LYS A 2 8.32 -1.96 11.44
N ILE A 3 8.41 -3.10 10.76
CA ILE A 3 7.26 -3.74 10.08
C ILE A 3 7.00 -5.08 10.76
N ASN A 4 5.80 -5.25 11.27
CA ASN A 4 5.32 -6.50 11.85
C ASN A 4 4.51 -7.25 10.80
N PHE A 5 4.76 -8.55 10.66
CA PHE A 5 4.11 -9.39 9.65
C PHE A 5 3.05 -10.28 10.29
N LYS A 6 1.81 -10.04 9.94
CA LYS A 6 0.64 -10.87 10.30
C LYS A 6 -0.20 -11.12 9.05
N PRO A 7 0.39 -11.80 8.03
CA PRO A 7 -0.25 -11.95 6.73
C PRO A 7 -1.55 -12.75 6.82
N ASN A 8 -2.34 -12.64 5.75
CA ASN A 8 -3.59 -13.38 5.60
C ASN A 8 -3.32 -14.90 5.75
N PRO A 9 -3.92 -15.57 6.73
CA PRO A 9 -3.75 -17.02 6.91
C PRO A 9 -4.46 -17.84 5.82
N ASN A 10 -5.39 -17.23 5.08
CA ASN A 10 -6.17 -17.84 4.01
C ASN A 10 -6.04 -17.00 2.72
N PRO A 11 -4.84 -16.91 2.12
CA PRO A 11 -4.66 -16.14 0.90
C PRO A 11 -5.44 -16.77 -0.26
N VAL A 12 -5.75 -15.96 -1.25
CA VAL A 12 -6.36 -16.41 -2.51
C VAL A 12 -5.49 -17.50 -3.15
N SER A 13 -6.12 -18.57 -3.60
CA SER A 13 -5.39 -19.67 -4.27
C SER A 13 -4.68 -19.21 -5.53
N ASP A 14 -3.61 -19.91 -5.92
CA ASP A 14 -2.84 -19.56 -7.14
C ASP A 14 -3.73 -19.58 -8.39
N SER A 15 -4.68 -20.52 -8.49
CA SER A 15 -5.61 -20.60 -9.61
C SER A 15 -6.62 -19.45 -9.64
N GLU A 16 -7.16 -19.08 -8.49
CA GLU A 16 -8.10 -17.95 -8.40
C GLU A 16 -7.39 -16.62 -8.65
N ARG A 17 -6.18 -16.43 -8.12
CA ARG A 17 -5.36 -15.26 -8.41
C ARG A 17 -5.04 -15.15 -9.89
N ALA A 18 -4.66 -16.25 -10.55
CA ALA A 18 -4.39 -16.26 -11.97
C ALA A 18 -5.63 -15.85 -12.80
N ALA A 19 -6.82 -16.33 -12.42
CA ALA A 19 -8.07 -15.94 -13.06
C ALA A 19 -8.36 -14.42 -12.89
N LYS A 20 -8.18 -13.88 -11.69
CA LYS A 20 -8.35 -12.46 -11.41
C LYS A 20 -7.37 -11.58 -12.20
N LEU A 21 -6.10 -11.99 -12.29
CA LEU A 21 -5.08 -11.28 -13.06
C LEU A 21 -5.37 -11.36 -14.59
N ALA A 22 -5.87 -12.49 -15.08
CA ALA A 22 -6.25 -12.63 -16.47
C ALA A 22 -7.46 -11.76 -16.87
N GLU A 23 -8.43 -11.61 -15.97
CA GLU A 23 -9.58 -10.73 -16.16
C GLU A 23 -9.16 -9.26 -16.09
N GLY A 24 -8.26 -8.93 -15.18
CA GLY A 24 -7.75 -7.58 -14.99
C GLY A 24 -8.80 -6.58 -14.52
N GLY A 25 -8.51 -5.30 -14.71
CA GLY A 25 -9.42 -4.19 -14.38
C GLY A 25 -8.97 -3.37 -13.18
N PHE A 26 -9.00 -2.05 -13.33
CA PHE A 26 -8.59 -1.12 -12.28
C PHE A 26 -9.59 -1.10 -11.12
N GLY A 27 -9.09 -1.32 -9.90
CA GLY A 27 -9.89 -1.26 -8.68
C GLY A 27 -10.90 -2.40 -8.51
N LYS A 28 -10.82 -3.45 -9.32
CA LYS A 28 -11.73 -4.59 -9.27
C LYS A 28 -11.27 -5.66 -8.29
N TYR A 29 -9.98 -5.93 -8.26
CA TYR A 29 -9.35 -6.91 -7.37
C TYR A 29 -8.28 -6.25 -6.50
N TYR A 30 -8.10 -6.79 -5.32
CA TYR A 30 -7.12 -6.34 -4.34
C TYR A 30 -6.22 -7.50 -3.94
N THR A 31 -5.02 -7.18 -3.46
CA THR A 31 -4.07 -8.16 -2.92
C THR A 31 -4.58 -8.78 -1.62
N ASP A 32 -3.92 -9.85 -1.17
CA ASP A 32 -4.32 -10.56 0.05
C ASP A 32 -4.09 -9.75 1.33
N ASN A 33 -3.14 -8.81 1.29
CA ASN A 33 -2.74 -8.05 2.46
C ASN A 33 -2.69 -6.54 2.17
N MET A 34 -2.66 -5.77 3.26
CA MET A 34 -2.43 -4.33 3.29
C MET A 34 -1.44 -3.98 4.40
N ILE A 35 -0.86 -2.79 4.37
CA ILE A 35 -0.07 -2.26 5.49
C ILE A 35 -0.84 -1.13 6.16
N VAL A 36 -0.90 -1.20 7.48
CA VAL A 36 -1.48 -0.17 8.33
C VAL A 36 -0.43 0.31 9.32
N ALA A 37 -0.28 1.63 9.46
CA ALA A 37 0.49 2.27 10.50
C ALA A 37 -0.38 3.33 11.16
N GLU A 38 -0.29 3.43 12.47
CA GLU A 38 -1.05 4.39 13.26
C GLU A 38 -0.14 5.48 13.82
N TRP A 39 -0.70 6.67 13.96
CA TRP A 39 -0.02 7.79 14.57
C TRP A 39 -0.83 8.31 15.76
N SER A 40 -0.12 8.70 16.80
CA SER A 40 -0.71 9.42 17.92
C SER A 40 0.11 10.66 18.25
N GLU A 41 -0.54 11.68 18.81
CA GLU A 41 0.15 12.89 19.25
C GLU A 41 1.19 12.59 20.34
N LYS A 42 0.91 11.60 21.20
CA LYS A 42 1.78 11.22 22.31
C LYS A 42 3.03 10.46 21.85
N ASP A 43 2.88 9.50 20.95
CA ASP A 43 3.92 8.51 20.66
C ASP A 43 4.49 8.66 19.22
N GLY A 44 3.88 9.53 18.38
CA GLY A 44 4.24 9.65 16.97
C GLY A 44 3.76 8.45 16.13
N TRP A 45 4.50 8.11 15.08
CA TRP A 45 4.25 6.94 14.26
C TRP A 45 4.63 5.64 15.00
N GLY A 46 3.67 4.74 15.12
CA GLY A 46 3.89 3.38 15.60
C GLY A 46 4.55 2.47 14.56
N ASP A 47 4.66 1.19 14.89
CA ASP A 47 5.11 0.18 13.93
C ASP A 47 4.09 0.01 12.79
N ALA A 48 4.57 -0.22 11.58
CA ALA A 48 3.72 -0.64 10.48
C ALA A 48 3.33 -2.12 10.65
N ASN A 49 2.11 -2.46 10.29
CA ASN A 49 1.60 -3.83 10.39
C ASN A 49 1.12 -4.28 9.00
N LEU A 50 1.75 -5.32 8.45
CA LEU A 50 1.22 -6.05 7.31
C LEU A 50 0.15 -7.01 7.84
N VAL A 51 -1.08 -6.80 7.40
CA VAL A 51 -2.28 -7.50 7.88
C VAL A 51 -3.16 -7.93 6.71
N PRO A 52 -4.09 -8.89 6.89
CA PRO A 52 -5.07 -9.22 5.85
C PRO A 52 -5.79 -7.97 5.32
N TYR A 53 -6.04 -7.92 4.02
CA TYR A 53 -6.90 -6.88 3.44
C TYR A 53 -8.32 -7.00 4.02
N ALA A 54 -8.79 -5.94 4.66
CA ALA A 54 -10.07 -5.88 5.33
C ALA A 54 -10.63 -4.45 5.38
N PRO A 55 -11.92 -4.26 5.67
CA PRO A 55 -12.49 -2.95 5.99
C PRO A 55 -11.75 -2.29 7.17
N LEU A 56 -11.61 -0.98 7.11
CA LEU A 56 -11.11 -0.18 8.23
C LEU A 56 -12.26 0.14 9.20
N SER A 57 -12.01 -0.01 10.50
CA SER A 57 -12.92 0.46 11.54
C SER A 57 -12.52 1.88 11.92
N LEU A 58 -13.40 2.84 11.69
CA LEU A 58 -13.17 4.25 11.96
C LEU A 58 -14.21 4.78 12.96
N ASP A 59 -13.77 5.65 13.87
CA ASP A 59 -14.69 6.39 14.73
C ASP A 59 -15.57 7.30 13.86
N PRO A 60 -16.89 7.41 14.13
CA PRO A 60 -17.79 8.29 13.39
C PRO A 60 -17.34 9.77 13.37
N ALA A 61 -16.57 10.21 14.36
CA ALA A 61 -16.04 11.58 14.44
C ALA A 61 -14.73 11.78 13.68
N THR A 62 -14.21 10.76 12.99
CA THR A 62 -12.96 10.84 12.21
C THR A 62 -13.04 11.96 11.17
N SER A 63 -12.03 12.83 11.13
CA SER A 63 -12.01 14.04 10.30
C SER A 63 -12.20 13.77 8.81
N VAL A 64 -11.76 12.63 8.30
CA VAL A 64 -11.96 12.26 6.89
C VAL A 64 -13.44 12.18 6.53
N LEU A 65 -14.30 11.73 7.45
CA LEU A 65 -15.74 11.58 7.21
C LEU A 65 -16.51 12.91 7.16
N HIS A 66 -15.96 13.98 7.77
CA HIS A 66 -16.63 15.26 7.90
C HIS A 66 -15.98 16.38 7.12
N TYR A 67 -14.66 16.38 7.03
CA TYR A 67 -13.87 17.45 6.43
C TYR A 67 -13.04 17.00 5.23
N GLY A 68 -13.08 15.70 4.89
CA GLY A 68 -12.25 15.15 3.83
C GLY A 68 -10.75 15.33 4.12
N GLN A 69 -10.35 15.36 5.40
CA GLN A 69 -8.94 15.50 5.78
C GLN A 69 -8.23 14.17 5.54
N GLU A 70 -7.82 13.98 4.32
CA GLU A 70 -7.07 12.81 3.84
C GLU A 70 -6.09 13.23 2.75
N ILE A 71 -5.08 12.42 2.52
CA ILE A 71 -4.17 12.54 1.40
C ILE A 71 -4.12 11.24 0.63
N PHE A 72 -3.78 11.36 -0.64
CA PHE A 72 -3.69 10.24 -1.57
C PHE A 72 -2.32 10.23 -2.24
N GLU A 73 -1.77 9.04 -2.39
CA GLU A 73 -0.60 8.81 -3.25
C GLU A 73 -0.81 7.52 -4.04
N GLY A 74 -0.28 7.47 -5.25
CA GLY A 74 -0.38 6.32 -6.13
C GLY A 74 0.91 6.04 -6.87
N LEU A 75 1.36 4.79 -6.84
CA LEU A 75 2.51 4.30 -7.59
C LEU A 75 2.24 2.89 -8.10
N LYS A 76 3.15 2.36 -8.91
CA LYS A 76 2.95 1.06 -9.56
C LYS A 76 4.17 0.17 -9.35
N ALA A 77 3.90 -1.13 -9.21
CA ALA A 77 4.92 -2.17 -9.27
C ALA A 77 4.80 -2.94 -10.60
N TYR A 78 5.94 -3.15 -11.25
CA TYR A 78 6.05 -3.75 -12.57
C TYR A 78 6.87 -5.04 -12.51
N SER A 79 6.39 -6.07 -13.21
CA SER A 79 7.19 -7.26 -13.45
C SER A 79 8.37 -6.95 -14.38
N GLN A 80 9.48 -7.66 -14.16
CA GLN A 80 10.69 -7.57 -14.97
C GLN A 80 10.94 -8.87 -15.70
N PRO A 81 11.64 -8.85 -16.86
CA PRO A 81 11.94 -10.07 -17.64
C PRO A 81 12.73 -11.14 -16.87
N ASP A 82 13.49 -10.74 -15.86
CA ASP A 82 14.27 -11.64 -14.99
C ASP A 82 13.45 -12.27 -13.85
N GLY A 83 12.12 -11.99 -13.81
CA GLY A 83 11.22 -12.44 -12.76
C GLY A 83 11.21 -11.53 -11.52
N GLY A 84 11.99 -10.45 -11.53
CA GLY A 84 11.99 -9.45 -10.48
C GLY A 84 10.76 -8.52 -10.55
N VAL A 85 10.65 -7.66 -9.55
CA VAL A 85 9.63 -6.60 -9.49
C VAL A 85 10.32 -5.26 -9.25
N SER A 86 9.94 -4.24 -9.99
CA SER A 86 10.48 -2.90 -9.86
C SER A 86 9.41 -1.86 -9.50
N LEU A 87 9.84 -0.83 -8.79
CA LEU A 87 9.11 0.40 -8.54
C LEU A 87 9.80 1.54 -9.30
N PHE A 88 9.02 2.45 -9.86
CA PHE A 88 9.58 3.60 -10.56
C PHE A 88 9.62 4.83 -9.64
N ARG A 89 10.82 5.23 -9.21
CA ARG A 89 11.09 6.42 -8.40
C ARG A 89 10.19 6.56 -7.17
N PRO A 90 10.06 5.53 -6.30
CA PRO A 90 9.15 5.59 -5.16
C PRO A 90 9.49 6.71 -4.17
N GLU A 91 10.75 7.18 -4.15
CA GLU A 91 11.19 8.32 -3.34
C GLU A 91 10.45 9.61 -3.75
N ALA A 92 10.26 9.84 -5.05
CA ALA A 92 9.53 11.02 -5.53
C ALA A 92 8.04 10.99 -5.12
N ASN A 93 7.43 9.80 -5.05
CA ASN A 93 6.08 9.61 -4.51
C ASN A 93 6.05 9.91 -3.01
N ALA A 94 7.02 9.38 -2.26
CA ALA A 94 7.15 9.62 -0.82
C ALA A 94 7.31 11.13 -0.50
N GLU A 95 8.15 11.85 -1.25
CA GLU A 95 8.32 13.29 -1.11
C GLU A 95 7.04 14.07 -1.41
N ARG A 96 6.25 13.65 -2.39
CA ARG A 96 4.95 14.23 -2.69
C ARG A 96 3.94 13.94 -1.56
N PHE A 97 3.98 12.74 -0.99
CA PHE A 97 3.18 12.36 0.17
C PHE A 97 3.47 13.24 1.37
N VAL A 98 4.75 13.53 1.65
CA VAL A 98 5.20 14.47 2.69
C VAL A 98 4.58 15.86 2.46
N ARG A 99 4.77 16.44 1.26
CA ARG A 99 4.22 17.76 0.94
C ARG A 99 2.70 17.83 1.05
N SER A 100 2.02 16.76 0.69
CA SER A 100 0.56 16.66 0.82
C SER A 100 0.13 16.65 2.30
N ALA A 101 0.84 15.89 3.14
CA ALA A 101 0.59 15.85 4.59
C ALA A 101 0.78 17.23 5.23
N GLU A 102 1.89 17.89 4.95
CA GLU A 102 2.19 19.25 5.44
C GLU A 102 1.10 20.25 5.04
N ARG A 103 0.61 20.16 3.78
CA ARG A 103 -0.39 21.08 3.24
C ARG A 103 -1.71 21.09 4.00
N ILE A 104 -2.11 19.96 4.56
CA ILE A 104 -3.39 19.82 5.28
C ILE A 104 -3.20 19.48 6.76
N ALA A 105 -2.01 19.75 7.30
CA ALA A 105 -1.66 19.54 8.69
C ALA A 105 -1.87 18.09 9.20
N LEU A 106 -1.55 17.11 8.35
CA LEU A 106 -1.46 15.71 8.76
C LEU A 106 -0.04 15.37 9.25
N PRO A 107 0.10 14.38 10.12
CA PRO A 107 1.42 13.89 10.53
C PRO A 107 2.23 13.42 9.33
N VAL A 108 3.47 13.91 9.23
CA VAL A 108 4.38 13.53 8.14
C VAL A 108 4.94 12.14 8.37
N LEU A 109 4.74 11.23 7.42
CA LEU A 109 5.45 9.95 7.37
C LEU A 109 6.82 10.16 6.70
N PRO A 110 7.95 9.79 7.35
CA PRO A 110 9.28 9.93 6.74
C PRO A 110 9.41 9.21 5.40
N VAL A 111 10.11 9.85 4.44
CA VAL A 111 10.32 9.30 3.09
C VAL A 111 10.86 7.86 3.14
N SER A 112 11.86 7.60 3.99
CA SER A 112 12.45 6.27 4.16
C SER A 112 11.44 5.23 4.65
N ASP A 113 10.54 5.60 5.55
CA ASP A 113 9.51 4.72 6.09
C ASP A 113 8.44 4.41 5.04
N PHE A 114 7.98 5.44 4.29
CA PHE A 114 7.07 5.23 3.16
C PHE A 114 7.67 4.26 2.13
N VAL A 115 8.89 4.52 1.67
CA VAL A 115 9.56 3.67 0.67
C VAL A 115 9.76 2.24 1.17
N ASN A 116 10.18 2.08 2.43
CA ASN A 116 10.42 0.77 3.02
C ASN A 116 9.11 -0.02 3.17
N THR A 117 8.02 0.59 3.64
CA THR A 117 6.72 -0.08 3.77
C THR A 117 6.16 -0.50 2.41
N VAL A 118 6.29 0.34 1.39
CA VAL A 118 5.89 -0.01 0.01
C VAL A 118 6.70 -1.18 -0.52
N LYS A 119 8.04 -1.16 -0.36
CA LYS A 119 8.92 -2.25 -0.81
C LYS A 119 8.57 -3.59 -0.15
N GLU A 120 8.35 -3.60 1.16
CA GLU A 120 8.01 -4.82 1.89
C GLU A 120 6.60 -5.34 1.52
N LEU A 121 5.62 -4.46 1.33
CA LEU A 121 4.30 -4.87 0.84
C LEU A 121 4.41 -5.52 -0.54
N VAL A 122 5.08 -4.87 -1.49
CA VAL A 122 5.24 -5.38 -2.86
C VAL A 122 6.01 -6.71 -2.88
N LYS A 123 7.04 -6.84 -2.08
CA LYS A 123 7.79 -8.09 -1.94
C LYS A 123 6.90 -9.23 -1.45
N HIS A 124 6.04 -8.95 -0.47
CA HIS A 124 5.10 -9.92 0.07
C HIS A 124 4.00 -10.30 -0.93
N GLU A 125 3.52 -9.32 -1.69
CA GLU A 125 2.44 -9.45 -2.67
C GLU A 125 2.96 -9.63 -4.12
N ALA A 126 4.23 -10.01 -4.31
CA ALA A 126 4.85 -10.11 -5.63
C ALA A 126 4.07 -11.00 -6.64
N LYS A 127 3.38 -12.02 -6.14
CA LYS A 127 2.53 -12.91 -6.94
C LYS A 127 1.31 -12.21 -7.57
N TRP A 128 0.94 -11.03 -7.04
CA TRP A 128 -0.15 -10.21 -7.57
C TRP A 128 0.31 -9.21 -8.64
N VAL A 129 1.61 -9.11 -8.91
CA VAL A 129 2.13 -8.25 -9.96
C VAL A 129 1.86 -8.90 -11.33
N PRO A 130 1.06 -8.26 -12.21
CA PRO A 130 0.77 -8.82 -13.53
C PRO A 130 2.05 -9.01 -14.34
N GLN A 131 2.12 -10.10 -15.11
CA GLN A 131 3.27 -10.41 -15.96
C GLN A 131 3.11 -9.90 -17.41
N LYS A 132 1.92 -9.46 -17.79
CA LYS A 132 1.64 -8.97 -19.12
C LYS A 132 2.18 -7.57 -19.34
N VAL A 133 2.81 -7.35 -20.49
CA VAL A 133 3.38 -6.05 -20.86
C VAL A 133 2.29 -4.97 -20.85
N GLY A 134 2.58 -3.84 -20.22
CA GLY A 134 1.66 -2.72 -20.08
C GLY A 134 0.75 -2.78 -18.86
N GLU A 135 0.73 -3.89 -18.13
CA GLU A 135 0.01 -4.03 -16.87
C GLU A 135 0.93 -3.80 -15.67
N ALA A 136 0.34 -3.47 -14.52
CA ALA A 136 1.07 -3.22 -13.28
C ALA A 136 0.16 -3.42 -12.07
N LEU A 137 0.78 -3.75 -10.93
CA LEU A 137 0.10 -3.68 -9.65
C LEU A 137 0.07 -2.22 -9.19
N TYR A 138 -1.13 -1.66 -9.05
CA TYR A 138 -1.32 -0.30 -8.55
C TYR A 138 -1.36 -0.29 -7.02
N ILE A 139 -0.55 0.60 -6.44
CA ILE A 139 -0.42 0.77 -4.99
C ILE A 139 -0.97 2.15 -4.63
N ARG A 140 -1.87 2.16 -3.68
CA ARG A 140 -2.47 3.37 -3.15
C ARG A 140 -2.51 3.36 -1.63
#